data_2286389bb77ec6b7ee28676bd6784545
#
_entry.id   2286389bb77ec6b7ee28676bd6784545
#
_cell.length_a   1.000
_cell.length_b   1.000
_cell.length_c   1.000
_cell.angle_alpha   90.00
_cell.angle_beta   90.00
_cell.angle_gamma   90.00
#
_symmetry.space_group_name_H-M   'P 1'
#
loop_
_entity.id
_entity.type
_entity.pdbx_description
1 polymer ?
#
loop_
_entity_poly.entity_id
_entity_poly.type
_entity_poly.pdbx_seq_one_letter_code
_entity_poly.pdbx_strand_id
1 'polypeptide(L)'
;FSAEAHTSLAHVRATQDWDWSGAGREFQRAIGLNPRYATAHHWYAITCLMPLRRLDEVWLEIGRAQELDPVSASIARDTGVVLFCRREYERAASQATKTLVLDPTFYEGYWILGLACEQLGRFEEACAAFEKGVSLSRSPRLIGALGHSYALWGRREQALQCVKDLAALSERRYVSPFDIAIVHMGLRDKDRAFQWLDSALAQRCYEMVWLKVDPRWDVLRTYPEFNSLLNAIGLERANPPDFDDANPRRG
;
A
#
# COMPACT_ATOMS: atom_id res chain seq x y z
N PHE A 1 -19.19 20.30 9.99
CA PHE A 1 -17.82 19.73 10.04
C PHE A 1 -17.01 20.32 8.89
N SER A 2 -15.67 20.50 9.08
CA SER A 2 -14.76 21.02 8.06
C SER A 2 -14.31 19.92 7.09
N ALA A 3 -13.68 20.31 5.97
CA ALA A 3 -13.12 19.36 5.02
C ALA A 3 -12.09 18.40 5.69
N GLU A 4 -11.28 18.91 6.61
CA GLU A 4 -10.29 18.13 7.37
C GLU A 4 -10.96 17.07 8.25
N ALA A 5 -12.05 17.42 8.93
CA ALA A 5 -12.80 16.50 9.78
C ALA A 5 -13.42 15.36 8.96
N HIS A 6 -14.02 15.68 7.80
CA HIS A 6 -14.55 14.67 6.88
C HIS A 6 -13.45 13.80 6.31
N THR A 7 -12.28 14.38 5.96
CA THR A 7 -11.12 13.62 5.47
C THR A 7 -10.60 12.64 6.52
N SER A 8 -10.47 13.07 7.78
CA SER A 8 -10.04 12.20 8.88
C SER A 8 -11.03 11.08 9.17
N LEU A 9 -12.34 11.38 9.17
CA LEU A 9 -13.40 10.39 9.36
C LEU A 9 -13.38 9.36 8.22
N ALA A 10 -13.25 9.84 6.98
CA ALA A 10 -13.16 8.96 5.80
C ALA A 10 -11.97 8.00 5.90
N HIS A 11 -10.81 8.52 6.31
CA HIS A 11 -9.61 7.70 6.49
C HIS A 11 -9.82 6.58 7.52
N VAL A 12 -10.39 6.89 8.69
CA VAL A 12 -10.68 5.89 9.72
C VAL A 12 -11.68 4.85 9.20
N ARG A 13 -12.77 5.27 8.55
CA ARG A 13 -13.75 4.34 7.95
C ARG A 13 -13.10 3.39 6.95
N ALA A 14 -12.22 3.89 6.08
CA ALA A 14 -11.53 3.06 5.09
C ALA A 14 -10.55 2.07 5.73
N THR A 15 -9.74 2.54 6.68
CA THR A 15 -8.56 1.79 7.15
C THR A 15 -8.82 0.94 8.39
N GLN A 16 -9.80 1.32 9.23
CA GLN A 16 -10.13 0.62 10.46
C GLN A 16 -11.45 -0.14 10.37
N ASP A 17 -12.47 0.48 9.77
CA ASP A 17 -13.81 -0.10 9.71
C ASP A 17 -14.04 -0.90 8.43
N TRP A 18 -13.23 -0.67 7.37
CA TRP A 18 -13.40 -1.18 6.01
C TRP A 18 -14.77 -0.81 5.43
N ASP A 19 -15.34 0.32 5.90
CA ASP A 19 -16.56 0.92 5.36
C ASP A 19 -16.25 1.74 4.11
N TRP A 20 -16.05 1.06 2.99
CA TRP A 20 -15.64 1.68 1.72
C TRP A 20 -16.65 2.70 1.21
N SER A 21 -17.96 2.40 1.36
CA SER A 21 -19.03 3.30 0.93
C SER A 21 -19.10 4.55 1.79
N GLY A 22 -19.04 4.40 3.12
CA GLY A 22 -19.00 5.52 4.05
C GLY A 22 -17.77 6.39 3.87
N ALA A 23 -16.60 5.75 3.69
CA ALA A 23 -15.35 6.47 3.41
C ALA A 23 -15.43 7.29 2.12
N GLY A 24 -15.93 6.69 1.03
CA GLY A 24 -16.08 7.39 -0.26
C GLY A 24 -16.98 8.62 -0.15
N ARG A 25 -18.14 8.51 0.51
CA ARG A 25 -19.03 9.65 0.74
C ARG A 25 -18.38 10.77 1.55
N GLU A 26 -17.63 10.42 2.60
CA GLU A 26 -16.97 11.42 3.43
C GLU A 26 -15.82 12.12 2.67
N PHE A 27 -15.04 11.39 1.86
CA PHE A 27 -14.02 12.01 1.00
C PHE A 27 -14.64 12.96 -0.03
N GLN A 28 -15.70 12.54 -0.72
CA GLN A 28 -16.42 13.40 -1.68
C GLN A 28 -16.98 14.66 -1.00
N ARG A 29 -17.49 14.52 0.22
CA ARG A 29 -17.98 15.65 1.02
C ARG A 29 -16.84 16.61 1.39
N ALA A 30 -15.68 16.07 1.80
CA ALA A 30 -14.48 16.87 2.09
C ALA A 30 -14.04 17.68 0.87
N ILE A 31 -13.93 17.03 -0.29
CA ILE A 31 -13.54 17.65 -1.57
C ILE A 31 -14.59 18.70 -1.99
N GLY A 32 -15.88 18.43 -1.81
CA GLY A 32 -16.95 19.40 -2.09
C GLY A 32 -16.88 20.64 -1.20
N LEU A 33 -16.49 20.50 0.06
CA LEU A 33 -16.29 21.62 0.98
C LEU A 33 -15.03 22.43 0.69
N ASN A 34 -13.94 21.77 0.34
CA ASN A 34 -12.67 22.42 -0.02
C ASN A 34 -11.96 21.67 -1.16
N PRO A 35 -12.26 22.01 -2.44
CA PRO A 35 -11.65 21.38 -3.60
C PRO A 35 -10.14 21.61 -3.75
N ARG A 36 -9.54 22.47 -2.93
CA ARG A 36 -8.10 22.75 -2.92
C ARG A 36 -7.36 22.08 -1.77
N TYR A 37 -8.02 21.22 -1.02
CA TYR A 37 -7.41 20.50 0.09
C TYR A 37 -6.69 19.25 -0.42
N ALA A 38 -5.38 19.38 -0.69
CA ALA A 38 -4.55 18.33 -1.27
C ALA A 38 -4.64 16.98 -0.53
N THR A 39 -4.70 17.02 0.81
CA THR A 39 -4.79 15.81 1.64
C THR A 39 -6.08 15.01 1.38
N ALA A 40 -7.21 15.68 1.11
CA ALA A 40 -8.47 14.99 0.81
C ALA A 40 -8.34 14.19 -0.50
N HIS A 41 -7.85 14.80 -1.56
CA HIS A 41 -7.59 14.14 -2.83
C HIS A 41 -6.58 12.99 -2.69
N HIS A 42 -5.46 13.24 -2.00
CA HIS A 42 -4.42 12.26 -1.75
C HIS A 42 -4.96 11.03 -1.00
N TRP A 43 -5.60 11.23 0.15
CA TRP A 43 -6.09 10.12 0.96
C TRP A 43 -7.28 9.42 0.31
N TYR A 44 -8.14 10.14 -0.41
CA TYR A 44 -9.21 9.52 -1.20
C TYR A 44 -8.64 8.54 -2.22
N ALA A 45 -7.63 8.96 -2.99
CA ALA A 45 -6.96 8.11 -3.97
C ALA A 45 -6.40 6.83 -3.33
N ILE A 46 -5.65 6.99 -2.24
CA ILE A 46 -4.80 5.92 -1.70
C ILE A 46 -5.56 4.99 -0.75
N THR A 47 -6.43 5.54 0.10
CA THR A 47 -7.06 4.75 1.17
C THR A 47 -8.47 4.26 0.83
N CYS A 48 -9.08 4.79 -0.23
CA CYS A 48 -10.43 4.40 -0.63
C CYS A 48 -10.47 3.86 -2.08
N LEU A 49 -10.06 4.66 -3.06
CA LEU A 49 -10.18 4.27 -4.48
C LEU A 49 -9.21 3.16 -4.87
N MET A 50 -7.96 3.21 -4.36
CA MET A 50 -6.94 2.21 -4.69
C MET A 50 -7.33 0.79 -4.24
N PRO A 51 -7.73 0.53 -2.98
CA PRO A 51 -8.20 -0.78 -2.54
C PRO A 51 -9.36 -1.32 -3.38
N LEU A 52 -10.25 -0.45 -3.84
CA LEU A 52 -11.38 -0.78 -4.70
C LEU A 52 -10.98 -1.01 -6.17
N ARG A 53 -9.71 -0.82 -6.55
CA ARG A 53 -9.18 -0.88 -7.92
C ARG A 53 -9.82 0.11 -8.90
N ARG A 54 -10.30 1.26 -8.42
CA ARG A 54 -10.80 2.36 -9.26
C ARG A 54 -9.62 3.16 -9.84
N LEU A 55 -8.74 2.47 -10.60
CA LEU A 55 -7.40 2.95 -10.93
C LEU A 55 -7.36 4.24 -11.76
N ASP A 56 -8.38 4.49 -12.59
CA ASP A 56 -8.45 5.74 -13.36
C ASP A 56 -8.78 6.93 -12.47
N GLU A 57 -9.68 6.75 -11.50
CA GLU A 57 -10.02 7.77 -10.52
C GLU A 57 -8.86 7.99 -9.54
N VAL A 58 -8.17 6.92 -9.13
CA VAL A 58 -6.92 7.05 -8.36
C VAL A 58 -5.94 7.98 -9.07
N TRP A 59 -5.77 7.79 -10.40
CA TRP A 59 -4.83 8.58 -11.18
C TRP A 59 -5.24 10.06 -11.26
N LEU A 60 -6.53 10.34 -11.37
CA LEU A 60 -7.05 11.70 -11.36
C LEU A 60 -6.85 12.38 -9.98
N GLU A 61 -7.22 11.69 -8.92
CA GLU A 61 -7.18 12.24 -7.57
C GLU A 61 -5.75 12.44 -7.06
N ILE A 62 -4.83 11.48 -7.32
CA ILE A 62 -3.41 11.65 -6.94
C ILE A 62 -2.74 12.75 -7.78
N GLY A 63 -3.09 12.87 -9.06
CA GLY A 63 -2.64 13.95 -9.92
C GLY A 63 -3.12 15.31 -9.39
N ARG A 64 -4.38 15.41 -8.97
CA ARG A 64 -4.92 16.63 -8.36
C ARG A 64 -4.22 16.99 -7.06
N ALA A 65 -3.94 16.02 -6.21
CA ALA A 65 -3.17 16.24 -4.98
C ALA A 65 -1.77 16.78 -5.29
N GLN A 66 -1.10 16.24 -6.30
CA GLN A 66 0.24 16.67 -6.72
C GLN A 66 0.25 18.08 -7.30
N GLU A 67 -0.78 18.49 -8.06
CA GLU A 67 -0.94 19.87 -8.53
C GLU A 67 -1.12 20.86 -7.37
N LEU A 68 -1.85 20.46 -6.32
CA LEU A 68 -2.16 21.30 -5.16
C LEU A 68 -0.99 21.40 -4.18
N ASP A 69 -0.17 20.35 -4.05
CA ASP A 69 1.02 20.30 -3.19
C ASP A 69 2.17 19.55 -3.89
N PRO A 70 2.87 20.24 -4.83
CA PRO A 70 3.89 19.60 -5.67
C PRO A 70 5.18 19.25 -4.91
N VAL A 71 5.37 19.76 -3.69
CA VAL A 71 6.58 19.54 -2.89
C VAL A 71 6.37 18.44 -1.82
N SER A 72 5.18 17.91 -1.71
CA SER A 72 4.86 16.86 -0.74
C SER A 72 5.57 15.54 -1.04
N ALA A 73 6.51 15.14 -0.17
CA ALA A 73 7.19 13.86 -0.29
C ALA A 73 6.23 12.67 -0.16
N SER A 74 5.19 12.78 0.66
CA SER A 74 4.19 11.71 0.83
C SER A 74 3.34 11.53 -0.44
N ILE A 75 2.93 12.60 -1.12
CA ILE A 75 2.21 12.52 -2.40
C ILE A 75 3.13 11.95 -3.48
N ALA A 76 4.39 12.38 -3.53
CA ALA A 76 5.38 11.87 -4.49
C ALA A 76 5.63 10.37 -4.29
N ARG A 77 5.78 9.91 -3.03
CA ARG A 77 5.86 8.49 -2.67
C ARG A 77 4.64 7.73 -3.18
N ASP A 78 3.44 8.21 -2.84
CA ASP A 78 2.21 7.48 -3.17
C ASP A 78 1.89 7.49 -4.65
N THR A 79 2.34 8.51 -5.41
CA THR A 79 2.37 8.45 -6.87
C THR A 79 3.21 7.25 -7.36
N GLY A 80 4.36 6.99 -6.74
CA GLY A 80 5.16 5.79 -6.99
C GLY A 80 4.42 4.48 -6.67
N VAL A 81 3.68 4.44 -5.54
CA VAL A 81 2.83 3.29 -5.18
C VAL A 81 1.71 3.08 -6.21
N VAL A 82 1.07 4.16 -6.66
CA VAL A 82 0.03 4.08 -7.72
C VAL A 82 0.60 3.47 -8.99
N LEU A 83 1.75 3.93 -9.46
CA LEU A 83 2.42 3.38 -10.64
C LEU A 83 2.78 1.90 -10.45
N PHE A 84 3.27 1.53 -9.27
CA PHE A 84 3.56 0.13 -8.92
C PHE A 84 2.31 -0.75 -8.98
N CYS A 85 1.20 -0.33 -8.37
CA CYS A 85 -0.06 -1.07 -8.39
C CYS A 85 -0.70 -1.12 -9.79
N ARG A 86 -0.43 -0.12 -10.65
CA ARG A 86 -0.78 -0.11 -12.07
C ARG A 86 0.14 -0.97 -12.93
N ARG A 87 1.17 -1.59 -12.34
CA ARG A 87 2.21 -2.40 -13.00
C ARG A 87 3.08 -1.60 -13.98
N GLU A 88 3.17 -0.31 -13.80
CA GLU A 88 4.01 0.61 -14.58
C GLU A 88 5.39 0.74 -13.88
N TYR A 89 6.09 -0.39 -13.76
CA TYR A 89 7.25 -0.53 -12.86
C TYR A 89 8.44 0.36 -13.24
N GLU A 90 8.74 0.56 -14.51
CA GLU A 90 9.79 1.47 -14.95
C GLU A 90 9.46 2.92 -14.58
N ARG A 91 8.18 3.31 -14.69
CA ARG A 91 7.74 4.64 -14.28
C ARG A 91 7.79 4.80 -12.77
N ALA A 92 7.43 3.76 -12.01
CA ALA A 92 7.55 3.74 -10.54
C ALA A 92 9.00 3.91 -10.11
N ALA A 93 9.95 3.18 -10.72
CA ALA A 93 11.39 3.32 -10.46
C ALA A 93 11.91 4.72 -10.80
N SER A 94 11.51 5.26 -11.96
CA SER A 94 11.87 6.64 -12.35
C SER A 94 11.34 7.69 -11.38
N GLN A 95 10.10 7.56 -10.92
CA GLN A 95 9.49 8.44 -9.93
C GLN A 95 10.23 8.38 -8.59
N ALA A 96 10.54 7.17 -8.10
CA ALA A 96 11.30 6.97 -6.88
C ALA A 96 12.71 7.60 -6.97
N THR A 97 13.40 7.38 -8.09
CA THR A 97 14.73 7.96 -8.33
C THR A 97 14.70 9.48 -8.31
N LYS A 98 13.69 10.12 -8.94
CA LYS A 98 13.53 11.58 -8.89
C LYS A 98 13.34 12.09 -7.45
N THR A 99 12.54 11.40 -6.66
CA THR A 99 12.34 11.74 -5.25
C THR A 99 13.64 11.62 -4.46
N LEU A 100 14.43 10.56 -4.70
CA LEU A 100 15.71 10.31 -4.02
C LEU A 100 16.83 11.27 -4.45
N VAL A 101 16.75 11.86 -5.65
CA VAL A 101 17.65 12.93 -6.07
C VAL A 101 17.40 14.21 -5.24
N LEU A 102 16.14 14.48 -4.91
CA LEU A 102 15.76 15.65 -4.10
C LEU A 102 16.04 15.43 -2.60
N ASP A 103 15.75 14.22 -2.11
CA ASP A 103 16.02 13.83 -0.71
C ASP A 103 16.60 12.39 -0.66
N PRO A 104 17.93 12.27 -0.64
CA PRO A 104 18.62 10.98 -0.53
C PRO A 104 18.39 10.27 0.82
N THR A 105 17.80 10.93 1.81
CA THR A 105 17.49 10.36 3.13
C THR A 105 16.06 9.85 3.25
N PHE A 106 15.23 10.09 2.23
CA PHE A 106 13.85 9.66 2.20
C PHE A 106 13.74 8.13 2.00
N TYR A 107 13.77 7.39 3.10
CA TYR A 107 13.83 5.92 3.09
C TYR A 107 12.65 5.25 2.36
N GLU A 108 11.48 5.89 2.32
CA GLU A 108 10.31 5.38 1.58
C GLU A 108 10.50 5.43 0.06
N GLY A 109 11.33 6.34 -0.45
CA GLY A 109 11.73 6.37 -1.86
C GLY A 109 12.51 5.11 -2.24
N TYR A 110 13.40 4.64 -1.37
CA TYR A 110 14.11 3.37 -1.57
C TYR A 110 13.17 2.16 -1.52
N TRP A 111 12.13 2.23 -0.70
CA TRP A 111 11.10 1.18 -0.68
C TRP A 111 10.40 1.06 -2.03
N ILE A 112 9.94 2.17 -2.63
CA ILE A 112 9.29 2.16 -3.96
C ILE A 112 10.27 1.71 -5.05
N LEU A 113 11.51 2.21 -5.02
CA LEU A 113 12.54 1.80 -5.98
C LEU A 113 12.78 0.29 -5.92
N GLY A 114 12.94 -0.26 -4.72
CA GLY A 114 13.13 -1.69 -4.52
C GLY A 114 11.93 -2.51 -5.01
N LEU A 115 10.70 -2.10 -4.71
CA LEU A 115 9.49 -2.77 -5.20
C LEU A 115 9.42 -2.79 -6.73
N ALA A 116 9.73 -1.68 -7.39
CA ALA A 116 9.71 -1.58 -8.84
C ALA A 116 10.81 -2.47 -9.47
N CYS A 117 12.05 -2.41 -8.96
CA CYS A 117 13.16 -3.24 -9.42
C CYS A 117 12.87 -4.73 -9.21
N GLU A 118 12.26 -5.13 -8.09
CA GLU A 118 11.86 -6.51 -7.82
C GLU A 118 10.91 -7.04 -8.91
N GLN A 119 9.87 -6.28 -9.26
CA GLN A 119 8.91 -6.69 -10.28
C GLN A 119 9.51 -6.70 -11.70
N LEU A 120 10.58 -5.95 -11.94
CA LEU A 120 11.35 -5.96 -13.17
C LEU A 120 12.38 -7.13 -13.21
N GLY A 121 12.45 -7.96 -12.16
CA GLY A 121 13.44 -9.03 -12.05
C GLY A 121 14.86 -8.55 -11.76
N ARG A 122 15.04 -7.26 -11.42
CA ARG A 122 16.33 -6.66 -11.06
C ARG A 122 16.59 -6.83 -9.58
N PHE A 123 16.75 -8.09 -9.14
CA PHE A 123 16.78 -8.42 -7.71
C PHE A 123 17.98 -7.82 -6.96
N GLU A 124 19.15 -7.70 -7.60
CA GLU A 124 20.32 -7.07 -7.00
C GLU A 124 20.06 -5.60 -6.69
N GLU A 125 19.52 -4.86 -7.67
CA GLU A 125 19.15 -3.46 -7.49
C GLU A 125 18.03 -3.28 -6.44
N ALA A 126 17.05 -4.20 -6.44
CA ALA A 126 15.97 -4.20 -5.46
C ALA A 126 16.49 -4.36 -4.02
N CYS A 127 17.34 -5.39 -3.80
CA CYS A 127 17.93 -5.62 -2.49
C CYS A 127 18.82 -4.46 -2.05
N ALA A 128 19.67 -3.90 -2.93
CA ALA A 128 20.50 -2.74 -2.61
C ALA A 128 19.65 -1.52 -2.21
N ALA A 129 18.51 -1.26 -2.89
CA ALA A 129 17.59 -0.20 -2.54
C ALA A 129 16.96 -0.45 -1.17
N PHE A 130 16.44 -1.66 -0.91
CA PHE A 130 15.86 -1.98 0.39
C PHE A 130 16.88 -1.93 1.53
N GLU A 131 18.11 -2.45 1.34
CA GLU A 131 19.19 -2.37 2.33
C GLU A 131 19.51 -0.91 2.68
N LYS A 132 19.58 -0.04 1.67
CA LYS A 132 19.79 1.40 1.89
C LYS A 132 18.63 1.98 2.69
N GLY A 133 17.39 1.68 2.35
CA GLY A 133 16.21 2.09 3.11
C GLY A 133 16.24 1.58 4.56
N VAL A 134 16.60 0.32 4.78
CA VAL A 134 16.76 -0.27 6.13
C VAL A 134 17.85 0.43 6.94
N SER A 135 18.96 0.83 6.30
CA SER A 135 20.06 1.55 6.98
C SER A 135 19.62 2.94 7.46
N LEU A 136 18.69 3.59 6.76
CA LEU A 136 18.13 4.90 7.11
C LEU A 136 17.00 4.79 8.14
N SER A 137 16.17 3.77 7.99
CA SER A 137 15.05 3.52 8.89
C SER A 137 14.86 2.00 9.05
N ARG A 138 15.01 1.47 10.24
CA ARG A 138 14.73 0.05 10.52
C ARG A 138 13.24 -0.28 10.43
N SER A 139 12.56 0.24 9.41
CA SER A 139 11.12 0.00 9.18
C SER A 139 10.84 -1.50 8.97
N PRO A 140 9.88 -2.11 9.71
CA PRO A 140 9.49 -3.50 9.48
C PRO A 140 9.08 -3.77 8.03
N ARG A 141 8.37 -2.83 7.41
CA ARG A 141 7.97 -2.89 6.00
C ARG A 141 9.16 -3.06 5.05
N LEU A 142 10.25 -2.31 5.28
CA LEU A 142 11.48 -2.44 4.48
C LEU A 142 12.15 -3.79 4.68
N ILE A 143 12.22 -4.27 5.92
CA ILE A 143 12.81 -5.59 6.24
C ILE A 143 11.96 -6.70 5.60
N GLY A 144 10.63 -6.60 5.66
CA GLY A 144 9.73 -7.53 4.99
C GLY A 144 9.92 -7.56 3.47
N ALA A 145 9.98 -6.37 2.84
CA ALA A 145 10.22 -6.26 1.40
C ALA A 145 11.59 -6.80 0.99
N LEU A 146 12.64 -6.51 1.77
CA LEU A 146 13.98 -7.05 1.56
C LEU A 146 13.98 -8.59 1.63
N GLY A 147 13.33 -9.14 2.66
CA GLY A 147 13.21 -10.60 2.82
C GLY A 147 12.46 -11.25 1.66
N HIS A 148 11.41 -10.62 1.15
CA HIS A 148 10.69 -11.08 -0.03
C HIS A 148 11.59 -11.08 -1.28
N SER A 149 12.32 -9.98 -1.54
CA SER A 149 13.26 -9.89 -2.66
C SER A 149 14.40 -10.90 -2.56
N TYR A 150 15.00 -11.10 -1.39
CA TYR A 150 15.99 -12.14 -1.20
C TYR A 150 15.44 -13.53 -1.52
N ALA A 151 14.20 -13.82 -1.09
CA ALA A 151 13.56 -15.10 -1.36
C ALA A 151 13.36 -15.32 -2.87
N LEU A 152 12.88 -14.30 -3.60
CA LEU A 152 12.70 -14.36 -5.05
C LEU A 152 14.05 -14.49 -5.80
N TRP A 153 15.10 -13.86 -5.28
CA TRP A 153 16.46 -13.96 -5.83
C TRP A 153 17.14 -15.31 -5.54
N GLY A 154 16.49 -16.20 -4.77
CA GLY A 154 17.05 -17.48 -4.35
C GLY A 154 17.99 -17.39 -3.14
N ARG A 155 18.09 -16.25 -2.50
CA ARG A 155 18.89 -15.99 -1.29
C ARG A 155 18.11 -16.40 -0.02
N ARG A 156 17.77 -17.69 0.07
CA ARG A 156 16.88 -18.22 1.09
C ARG A 156 17.34 -17.93 2.52
N GLU A 157 18.63 -18.02 2.79
CA GLU A 157 19.17 -17.80 4.15
C GLU A 157 19.00 -16.34 4.59
N GLN A 158 19.25 -15.38 3.69
CA GLN A 158 19.04 -13.95 3.94
C GLN A 158 17.54 -13.65 4.15
N ALA A 159 16.65 -14.26 3.37
CA ALA A 159 15.22 -14.11 3.56
C ALA A 159 14.77 -14.61 4.96
N LEU A 160 15.26 -15.78 5.39
CA LEU A 160 14.98 -16.31 6.74
C LEU A 160 15.62 -15.45 7.84
N GLN A 161 16.75 -14.80 7.58
CA GLN A 161 17.31 -13.84 8.53
C GLN A 161 16.40 -12.63 8.71
N CYS A 162 15.80 -12.10 7.63
CA CYS A 162 14.80 -11.03 7.72
C CYS A 162 13.59 -11.43 8.59
N VAL A 163 13.13 -12.68 8.53
CA VAL A 163 12.06 -13.17 9.43
C VAL A 163 12.50 -13.12 10.88
N LYS A 164 13.73 -13.54 11.19
CA LYS A 164 14.29 -13.46 12.56
C LYS A 164 14.43 -12.02 13.03
N ASP A 165 14.87 -11.13 12.15
CA ASP A 165 15.03 -9.70 12.45
C ASP A 165 13.68 -9.04 12.76
N LEU A 166 12.62 -9.38 11.99
CA LEU A 166 11.25 -8.94 12.27
C LEU A 166 10.73 -9.50 13.61
N ALA A 167 11.01 -10.77 13.91
CA ALA A 167 10.63 -11.37 15.20
C ALA A 167 11.34 -10.68 16.38
N ALA A 168 12.66 -10.47 16.30
CA ALA A 168 13.40 -9.76 17.33
C ALA A 168 12.94 -8.29 17.48
N LEU A 169 12.54 -7.65 16.37
CA LEU A 169 12.02 -6.30 16.39
C LEU A 169 10.66 -6.22 17.07
N SER A 170 9.82 -7.26 16.92
CA SER A 170 8.47 -7.31 17.51
C SER A 170 8.47 -7.34 19.04
N GLU A 171 9.59 -7.72 19.67
CA GLU A 171 9.77 -7.65 21.13
C GLU A 171 9.85 -6.20 21.66
N ARG A 172 10.17 -5.23 20.79
CA ARG A 172 10.46 -3.85 21.17
C ARG A 172 9.49 -2.83 20.59
N ARG A 173 8.82 -3.18 19.50
CA ARG A 173 7.85 -2.31 18.83
C ARG A 173 6.89 -3.14 17.98
N TYR A 174 5.80 -2.52 17.55
CA TYR A 174 4.85 -3.15 16.66
C TYR A 174 5.51 -3.53 15.32
N VAL A 175 5.30 -4.78 14.92
CA VAL A 175 5.63 -5.32 13.60
C VAL A 175 4.35 -5.88 13.01
N SER A 176 3.95 -5.40 11.84
CA SER A 176 2.75 -5.89 11.18
C SER A 176 2.92 -7.36 10.77
N PRO A 177 2.00 -8.25 11.13
CA PRO A 177 2.00 -9.61 10.61
C PRO A 177 2.03 -9.68 9.08
N PHE A 178 1.52 -8.67 8.39
CA PHE A 178 1.59 -8.53 6.94
C PHE A 178 3.04 -8.46 6.42
N ASP A 179 3.95 -7.80 7.15
CA ASP A 179 5.36 -7.71 6.77
C ASP A 179 6.07 -9.07 6.86
N ILE A 180 5.61 -9.94 7.77
CA ILE A 180 6.14 -11.31 7.88
C ILE A 180 5.50 -12.21 6.80
N ALA A 181 4.20 -12.06 6.55
CA ALA A 181 3.50 -12.80 5.50
C ALA A 181 4.17 -12.64 4.14
N ILE A 182 4.60 -11.42 3.80
CA ILE A 182 5.23 -11.14 2.49
C ILE A 182 6.56 -11.89 2.33
N VAL A 183 7.34 -12.07 3.38
CA VAL A 183 8.59 -12.85 3.32
C VAL A 183 8.28 -14.33 3.07
N HIS A 184 7.30 -14.90 3.78
CA HIS A 184 6.88 -16.28 3.58
C HIS A 184 6.31 -16.50 2.18
N MET A 185 5.62 -15.47 1.63
CA MET A 185 5.17 -15.47 0.25
C MET A 185 6.33 -15.64 -0.74
N GLY A 186 7.39 -14.84 -0.60
CA GLY A 186 8.61 -14.95 -1.42
C GLY A 186 9.30 -16.30 -1.27
N LEU A 187 9.30 -16.88 -0.07
CA LEU A 187 9.84 -18.21 0.23
C LEU A 187 8.99 -19.36 -0.33
N ARG A 188 7.85 -19.07 -0.98
CA ARG A 188 6.84 -20.02 -1.46
C ARG A 188 6.24 -20.89 -0.33
N ASP A 189 6.30 -20.41 0.90
CA ASP A 189 5.68 -21.01 2.06
C ASP A 189 4.26 -20.45 2.23
N LYS A 190 3.37 -20.93 1.37
CA LYS A 190 1.99 -20.49 1.27
C LYS A 190 1.24 -20.60 2.59
N ASP A 191 1.41 -21.72 3.29
CA ASP A 191 0.66 -22.00 4.50
C ASP A 191 1.02 -21.00 5.62
N ARG A 192 2.30 -20.70 5.78
CA ARG A 192 2.73 -19.65 6.72
C ARG A 192 2.32 -18.26 6.25
N ALA A 193 2.35 -17.98 4.94
CA ALA A 193 1.88 -16.69 4.43
C ALA A 193 0.41 -16.46 4.80
N PHE A 194 -0.48 -17.46 4.62
CA PHE A 194 -1.88 -17.35 5.04
C PHE A 194 -2.05 -17.23 6.55
N GLN A 195 -1.32 -18.01 7.36
CA GLN A 195 -1.36 -17.88 8.83
C GLN A 195 -1.04 -16.45 9.30
N TRP A 196 -0.04 -15.82 8.69
CA TRP A 196 0.32 -14.44 9.00
C TRP A 196 -0.67 -13.42 8.45
N LEU A 197 -1.29 -13.68 7.28
CA LEU A 197 -2.38 -12.84 6.76
C LEU A 197 -3.64 -12.92 7.63
N ASP A 198 -3.99 -14.09 8.16
CA ASP A 198 -5.08 -14.25 9.13
C ASP A 198 -4.79 -13.45 10.42
N SER A 199 -3.54 -13.47 10.88
CA SER A 199 -3.11 -12.65 12.01
C SER A 199 -3.21 -11.15 11.69
N ALA A 200 -2.85 -10.75 10.47
CA ALA A 200 -2.98 -9.36 10.00
C ALA A 200 -4.45 -8.92 9.92
N LEU A 201 -5.34 -9.80 9.47
CA LEU A 201 -6.79 -9.59 9.45
C LEU A 201 -7.33 -9.41 10.88
N ALA A 202 -6.98 -10.32 11.79
CA ALA A 202 -7.43 -10.29 13.18
C ALA A 202 -6.99 -9.00 13.91
N GLN A 203 -5.78 -8.51 13.62
CA GLN A 203 -5.24 -7.27 14.18
C GLN A 203 -5.69 -6.00 13.42
N ARG A 204 -6.49 -6.13 12.37
CA ARG A 204 -6.91 -5.03 11.49
C ARG A 204 -5.74 -4.19 10.99
N CYS A 205 -4.67 -4.88 10.55
CA CYS A 205 -3.49 -4.20 10.05
C CYS A 205 -3.84 -3.31 8.85
N TYR A 206 -3.29 -2.09 8.85
CA TYR A 206 -3.52 -1.12 7.76
C TYR A 206 -3.19 -1.70 6.38
N GLU A 207 -2.13 -2.49 6.29
CA GLU A 207 -1.65 -3.06 5.03
C GLU A 207 -2.66 -3.98 4.35
N MET A 208 -3.66 -4.49 5.08
CA MET A 208 -4.72 -5.34 4.50
C MET A 208 -5.50 -4.62 3.38
N VAL A 209 -5.60 -3.30 3.40
CA VAL A 209 -6.27 -2.52 2.34
C VAL A 209 -5.58 -2.68 0.97
N TRP A 210 -4.30 -3.05 0.94
CA TRP A 210 -3.51 -3.24 -0.27
C TRP A 210 -3.62 -4.65 -0.87
N LEU A 211 -4.20 -5.60 -0.16
CA LEU A 211 -4.20 -7.02 -0.51
C LEU A 211 -4.74 -7.27 -1.94
N LYS A 212 -5.78 -6.53 -2.35
CA LYS A 212 -6.42 -6.68 -3.68
C LYS A 212 -5.55 -6.11 -4.82
N VAL A 213 -4.68 -5.14 -4.57
CA VAL A 213 -4.01 -4.36 -5.62
C VAL A 213 -2.52 -4.59 -5.72
N ASP A 214 -1.86 -4.99 -4.63
CA ASP A 214 -0.43 -5.24 -4.60
C ASP A 214 -0.08 -6.46 -5.46
N PRO A 215 0.76 -6.29 -6.50
CA PRO A 215 1.12 -7.37 -7.43
C PRO A 215 1.88 -8.52 -6.78
N ARG A 216 2.51 -8.31 -5.63
CA ARG A 216 3.24 -9.38 -4.92
C ARG A 216 2.33 -10.52 -4.47
N TRP A 217 1.03 -10.27 -4.31
CA TRP A 217 0.03 -11.27 -3.93
C TRP A 217 -0.63 -11.98 -5.12
N ASP A 218 -0.25 -11.67 -6.37
CA ASP A 218 -0.92 -12.22 -7.55
C ASP A 218 -0.95 -13.75 -7.58
N VAL A 219 0.11 -14.40 -7.10
CA VAL A 219 0.20 -15.86 -7.04
C VAL A 219 -0.79 -16.50 -6.05
N LEU A 220 -1.29 -15.75 -5.06
CA LEU A 220 -2.29 -16.24 -4.11
C LEU A 220 -3.73 -16.01 -4.57
N ARG A 221 -3.98 -15.19 -5.60
CA ARG A 221 -5.34 -14.81 -6.04
C ARG A 221 -6.21 -15.99 -6.49
N THR A 222 -5.60 -17.12 -6.85
CA THR A 222 -6.32 -18.33 -7.28
C THR A 222 -6.76 -19.20 -6.11
N TYR A 223 -6.33 -18.91 -4.89
CA TYR A 223 -6.65 -19.71 -3.70
C TYR A 223 -7.93 -19.21 -3.03
N PRO A 224 -8.83 -20.11 -2.62
CA PRO A 224 -10.07 -19.74 -1.92
C PRO A 224 -9.83 -18.94 -0.63
N GLU A 225 -8.74 -19.27 0.10
CA GLU A 225 -8.36 -18.59 1.33
C GLU A 225 -8.08 -17.09 1.08
N PHE A 226 -7.48 -16.75 -0.06
CA PHE A 226 -7.23 -15.36 -0.44
C PHE A 226 -8.54 -14.60 -0.70
N ASN A 227 -9.50 -15.25 -1.37
CA ASN A 227 -10.82 -14.67 -1.58
C ASN A 227 -11.57 -14.48 -0.26
N SER A 228 -11.41 -15.42 0.69
CA SER A 228 -11.98 -15.27 2.04
C SER A 228 -11.43 -14.06 2.78
N LEU A 229 -10.13 -13.78 2.66
CA LEU A 229 -9.51 -12.57 3.22
C LEU A 229 -10.07 -11.30 2.56
N LEU A 230 -10.18 -11.27 1.23
CA LEU A 230 -10.76 -10.12 0.50
C LEU A 230 -12.22 -9.89 0.89
N ASN A 231 -12.99 -10.96 1.07
CA ASN A 231 -14.40 -10.87 1.50
C ASN A 231 -14.50 -10.30 2.92
N ALA A 232 -13.65 -10.77 3.85
CA ALA A 232 -13.63 -10.30 5.24
C ALA A 232 -13.38 -8.79 5.38
N ILE A 233 -12.66 -8.18 4.42
CA ILE A 233 -12.40 -6.74 4.38
C ILE A 233 -13.27 -6.00 3.34
N GLY A 234 -14.29 -6.68 2.77
CA GLY A 234 -15.26 -6.09 1.83
C GLY A 234 -14.70 -5.73 0.45
N LEU A 235 -13.60 -6.37 0.02
CA LEU A 235 -12.94 -6.10 -1.27
C LEU A 235 -13.21 -7.16 -2.36
N GLU A 236 -13.97 -8.21 -2.09
CA GLU A 236 -14.23 -9.30 -3.06
C GLU A 236 -15.11 -8.82 -4.23
N ARG A 237 -16.03 -7.89 -4.02
CA ARG A 237 -17.00 -7.45 -5.02
C ARG A 237 -16.33 -6.98 -6.30
N ALA A 238 -16.79 -7.54 -7.44
CA ALA A 238 -16.29 -7.16 -8.77
C ALA A 238 -16.58 -5.69 -9.09
N ASN A 239 -17.72 -5.17 -8.63
CA ASN A 239 -18.09 -3.76 -8.78
C ASN A 239 -17.87 -3.03 -7.45
N PRO A 240 -17.03 -1.97 -7.46
CA PRO A 240 -16.89 -1.11 -6.30
C PRO A 240 -18.26 -0.44 -5.99
N PRO A 241 -18.51 -0.09 -4.72
CA PRO A 241 -19.73 0.63 -4.35
C PRO A 241 -19.81 1.95 -5.12
N ASP A 242 -21.01 2.25 -5.65
CA ASP A 242 -21.28 3.57 -6.17
C ASP A 242 -21.44 4.53 -4.98
N PHE A 243 -20.76 5.67 -5.02
CA PHE A 243 -20.83 6.66 -3.96
C PHE A 243 -21.89 7.72 -4.24
N ASP A 244 -22.50 7.70 -5.46
CA ASP A 244 -23.47 8.70 -5.92
C ASP A 244 -24.90 8.49 -5.39
N ASP A 245 -25.17 7.37 -4.69
CA ASP A 245 -26.53 7.04 -4.17
C ASP A 245 -27.06 8.02 -3.09
N ALA A 246 -26.34 9.09 -2.79
CA ALA A 246 -26.73 10.09 -1.80
C ALA A 246 -27.13 11.46 -2.39
N ASN A 247 -27.49 11.56 -3.68
CA ASN A 247 -28.05 12.79 -4.23
C ASN A 247 -29.59 12.77 -4.18
N PRO A 248 -30.24 13.43 -3.18
CA PRO A 248 -31.70 13.46 -3.06
C PRO A 248 -32.38 14.38 -4.10
N ARG A 249 -31.69 14.75 -5.19
CA ARG A 249 -32.19 15.66 -6.23
C ARG A 249 -32.46 14.98 -7.58
N ARG A 250 -32.84 13.70 -7.59
CA ARG A 250 -33.52 13.06 -8.73
C ARG A 250 -34.90 12.60 -8.28
N GLY A 251 -35.79 13.56 -8.17
CA GLY A 251 -37.21 13.42 -7.96
C GLY A 251 -37.90 14.66 -8.46
#